data_33c24d1de1e5dd4d0f8a97684300e760
#
_entry.id   33c24d1de1e5dd4d0f8a97684300e760
#
_cell.length_a   1.000
_cell.length_b   1.000
_cell.length_c   1.000
_cell.angle_alpha   90.00
_cell.angle_beta   90.00
_cell.angle_gamma   90.00
#
_symmetry.space_group_name_H-M   'P 1'
#
loop_
_entity.id
_entity.type
_entity.pdbx_description
1 polymer ?
#
loop_
_entity_poly.entity_id
_entity_poly.type
_entity_poly.pdbx_seq_one_letter_code
_entity_poly.pdbx_strand_id
1 'polypeptide(L)'
;MSAGPLFTRVRLDDGRPCPCGGAARRSDGEAPRYGDCCAPLHRRERLPETAVELMAARYSAYAAHEADFLWMTWHPRRRPDAITFEPDVEWLGLDLVDVVDGAEGDRAGIVEFRARYRDADGPGQLWERSTFMLRSKRWMYVDGEFK
;
A
#
# COMPACT_ATOMS: atom_id res chain seq x y z
N MET A 1 17.49 28.82 -8.06
CA MET A 1 17.23 27.45 -7.67
C MET A 1 15.73 27.19 -7.62
N SER A 2 15.27 26.39 -8.47
CA SER A 2 13.87 26.02 -8.37
C SER A 2 13.70 25.17 -7.13
N ALA A 3 12.78 25.52 -6.29
CA ALA A 3 12.30 24.57 -5.32
C ALA A 3 11.90 23.34 -6.12
N GLY A 4 12.41 22.19 -5.77
CA GLY A 4 11.93 20.96 -6.35
C GLY A 4 10.43 20.90 -6.20
N PRO A 5 9.73 20.13 -7.00
CA PRO A 5 8.29 20.00 -6.82
C PRO A 5 8.03 19.55 -5.39
N LEU A 6 7.01 20.16 -4.78
CA LEU A 6 6.60 19.84 -3.40
C LEU A 6 6.30 18.36 -3.24
N PHE A 7 6.09 17.65 -4.33
CA PHE A 7 5.78 16.22 -4.34
C PHE A 7 6.81 15.49 -5.18
N THR A 8 8.05 15.48 -4.71
CA THR A 8 9.08 14.71 -5.38
C THR A 8 8.76 13.23 -5.20
N ARG A 9 8.55 12.57 -6.30
CA ARG A 9 8.33 11.13 -6.31
C ARG A 9 9.62 10.47 -5.82
N VAL A 10 9.50 9.67 -4.78
CA VAL A 10 10.62 8.87 -4.32
C VAL A 10 10.74 7.67 -5.27
N ARG A 11 11.77 7.66 -6.08
CA ARG A 11 11.99 6.52 -6.95
C ARG A 11 12.62 5.39 -6.16
N LEU A 12 11.90 4.28 -6.10
CA LEU A 12 12.47 3.06 -5.57
C LEU A 12 13.15 2.31 -6.72
N ASP A 13 14.35 1.83 -6.44
CA ASP A 13 15.07 0.99 -7.38
C ASP A 13 14.35 -0.35 -7.50
N ASP A 14 14.12 -0.80 -8.73
CA ASP A 14 13.45 -2.07 -9.00
C ASP A 14 14.19 -3.27 -8.36
N GLY A 15 15.50 -3.15 -8.20
CA GLY A 15 16.31 -4.23 -7.63
C GLY A 15 16.30 -4.31 -6.11
N ARG A 16 15.77 -3.29 -5.43
CA ARG A 16 15.75 -3.29 -3.97
C ARG A 16 14.62 -4.17 -3.44
N PRO A 17 14.70 -4.64 -2.18
CA PRO A 17 13.58 -5.37 -1.58
C PRO A 17 12.32 -4.51 -1.57
N CYS A 18 11.18 -5.13 -1.89
CA CYS A 18 9.92 -4.41 -1.89
C CYS A 18 9.57 -3.97 -0.46
N PRO A 19 9.13 -2.71 -0.26
CA PRO A 19 8.74 -2.24 1.06
C PRO A 19 7.69 -3.12 1.75
N CYS A 20 6.80 -3.76 1.00
CA CYS A 20 5.77 -4.62 1.57
C CYS A 20 6.31 -5.93 2.16
N GLY A 21 7.57 -6.26 1.90
CA GLY A 21 8.18 -7.48 2.40
C GLY A 21 7.63 -8.76 1.80
N GLY A 22 6.86 -8.67 0.71
CA GLY A 22 6.24 -9.84 0.10
C GLY A 22 4.95 -10.27 0.81
N ALA A 23 4.29 -9.35 1.50
CA ALA A 23 3.10 -9.67 2.30
C ALA A 23 2.03 -10.44 1.53
N ALA A 24 1.85 -10.14 0.24
CA ALA A 24 0.83 -10.79 -0.58
C ALA A 24 1.25 -12.15 -1.11
N ARG A 25 2.52 -12.49 -1.05
CA ARG A 25 3.06 -13.69 -1.70
C ARG A 25 3.48 -14.80 -0.76
N ARG A 26 3.57 -14.52 0.52
CA ARG A 26 4.01 -15.49 1.53
C ARG A 26 5.25 -16.28 1.10
N SER A 27 6.24 -15.61 0.56
CA SER A 27 7.47 -16.28 0.22
C SER A 27 8.26 -16.58 1.49
N ASP A 28 8.70 -17.82 1.62
CA ASP A 28 9.62 -18.22 2.69
C ASP A 28 10.99 -17.70 2.31
N GLY A 29 11.44 -16.63 2.94
CA GLY A 29 12.76 -16.10 2.67
C GLY A 29 12.78 -14.60 2.46
N GLU A 30 13.65 -14.15 1.58
CA GLU A 30 13.87 -12.74 1.34
C GLU A 30 12.66 -12.09 0.67
N ALA A 31 12.42 -10.82 0.99
CA ALA A 31 11.40 -10.04 0.33
C ALA A 31 11.66 -10.03 -1.19
N PRO A 32 10.61 -10.14 -2.02
CA PRO A 32 10.78 -10.01 -3.46
C PRO A 32 11.28 -8.62 -3.82
N ARG A 33 11.91 -8.49 -4.98
CA ARG A 33 12.34 -7.19 -5.45
C ARG A 33 11.13 -6.33 -5.78
N TYR A 34 11.27 -5.04 -5.55
CA TYR A 34 10.20 -4.09 -5.84
C TYR A 34 9.71 -4.21 -7.29
N GLY A 35 10.63 -4.30 -8.25
CA GLY A 35 10.29 -4.44 -9.66
C GLY A 35 9.47 -5.67 -10.01
N ASP A 36 9.55 -6.70 -9.17
CA ASP A 36 8.81 -7.96 -9.37
C ASP A 36 7.60 -8.08 -8.43
N CYS A 37 7.35 -7.08 -7.62
CA CYS A 37 6.31 -7.14 -6.59
C CYS A 37 5.29 -6.02 -6.75
N CYS A 38 5.50 -4.89 -6.08
CA CYS A 38 4.53 -3.80 -6.10
C CYS A 38 4.69 -2.83 -7.27
N ALA A 39 5.87 -2.73 -7.87
CA ALA A 39 6.10 -1.80 -8.97
C ALA A 39 5.16 -2.03 -10.17
N PRO A 40 4.95 -3.26 -10.63
CA PRO A 40 4.00 -3.47 -11.75
C PRO A 40 2.60 -2.98 -11.43
N LEU A 41 2.17 -3.09 -10.18
CA LEU A 41 0.87 -2.57 -9.74
C LEU A 41 0.86 -1.05 -9.75
N HIS A 42 1.91 -0.42 -9.21
CA HIS A 42 2.03 1.03 -9.19
C HIS A 42 2.06 1.62 -10.61
N ARG A 43 2.67 0.89 -11.54
CA ARG A 43 2.80 1.30 -12.94
C ARG A 43 1.61 0.93 -13.79
N ARG A 44 0.61 0.26 -13.21
CA ARG A 44 -0.60 -0.17 -13.89
C ARG A 44 -0.33 -1.21 -14.99
N GLU A 45 0.76 -1.95 -14.86
CA GLU A 45 1.09 -3.03 -15.78
C GLU A 45 0.25 -4.26 -15.50
N ARG A 46 -0.27 -4.38 -14.28
CA ARG A 46 -1.27 -5.37 -13.90
C ARG A 46 -2.11 -4.83 -12.74
N LEU A 47 -3.28 -5.45 -12.53
CA LEU A 47 -4.18 -5.07 -11.44
C LEU A 47 -4.02 -6.03 -10.26
N PRO A 48 -4.23 -5.53 -9.01
CA PRO A 48 -4.28 -6.43 -7.87
C PRO A 48 -5.42 -7.44 -8.02
N GLU A 49 -5.14 -8.69 -7.73
CA GLU A 49 -6.12 -9.77 -7.86
C GLU A 49 -6.84 -10.08 -6.54
N THR A 50 -6.30 -9.62 -5.43
CA THR A 50 -6.87 -9.85 -4.10
C THR A 50 -6.80 -8.58 -3.26
N ALA A 51 -7.60 -8.55 -2.19
CA ALA A 51 -7.55 -7.45 -1.23
C ALA A 51 -6.17 -7.33 -0.58
N VAL A 52 -5.54 -8.46 -0.24
CA VAL A 52 -4.20 -8.46 0.35
C VAL A 52 -3.18 -7.87 -0.61
N GLU A 53 -3.26 -8.22 -1.89
CA GLU A 53 -2.33 -7.67 -2.88
C GLU A 53 -2.50 -6.16 -3.00
N LEU A 54 -3.74 -5.68 -3.00
CA LEU A 54 -3.97 -4.23 -3.01
C LEU A 54 -3.43 -3.57 -1.74
N MET A 55 -3.67 -4.18 -0.58
CA MET A 55 -3.18 -3.63 0.69
C MET A 55 -1.66 -3.49 0.67
N ALA A 56 -0.96 -4.55 0.27
CA ALA A 56 0.49 -4.54 0.19
C ALA A 56 0.99 -3.46 -0.77
N ALA A 57 0.34 -3.33 -1.93
CA ALA A 57 0.72 -2.33 -2.92
C ALA A 57 0.45 -0.90 -2.44
N ARG A 58 -0.63 -0.68 -1.68
CA ARG A 58 -0.92 0.63 -1.10
C ARG A 58 0.12 1.00 -0.04
N TYR A 59 0.51 0.05 0.81
CA TYR A 59 1.58 0.29 1.78
C TYR A 59 2.87 0.71 1.07
N SER A 60 3.28 -0.05 0.05
CA SER A 60 4.47 0.30 -0.73
C SER A 60 4.32 1.64 -1.44
N ALA A 61 3.11 2.00 -1.84
CA ALA A 61 2.85 3.29 -2.49
C ALA A 61 3.08 4.46 -1.52
N TYR A 62 2.79 4.29 -0.23
CA TYR A 62 3.14 5.31 0.75
C TYR A 62 4.66 5.44 0.87
N ALA A 63 5.37 4.33 0.89
CA ALA A 63 6.84 4.36 0.95
C ALA A 63 7.46 4.96 -0.31
N ALA A 64 6.86 4.74 -1.47
CA ALA A 64 7.36 5.22 -2.76
C ALA A 64 6.75 6.55 -3.20
N HIS A 65 5.84 7.10 -2.42
CA HIS A 65 5.10 8.33 -2.74
C HIS A 65 4.35 8.23 -4.08
N GLU A 66 3.70 7.10 -4.32
CA GLU A 66 2.88 6.89 -5.52
C GLU A 66 1.47 7.41 -5.28
N ALA A 67 1.33 8.73 -5.29
CA ALA A 67 0.06 9.39 -4.97
C ALA A 67 -1.08 8.99 -5.90
N ASP A 68 -0.81 8.88 -7.20
CA ASP A 68 -1.84 8.53 -8.17
C ASP A 68 -2.40 7.13 -7.91
N PHE A 69 -1.52 6.18 -7.57
CA PHE A 69 -1.96 4.83 -7.26
C PHE A 69 -2.86 4.81 -6.01
N LEU A 70 -2.46 5.54 -4.98
CA LEU A 70 -3.26 5.63 -3.75
C LEU A 70 -4.63 6.23 -4.03
N TRP A 71 -4.66 7.32 -4.79
CA TRP A 71 -5.90 8.00 -5.09
C TRP A 71 -6.83 7.13 -5.95
N MET A 72 -6.31 6.54 -7.00
CA MET A 72 -7.07 5.69 -7.91
C MET A 72 -7.64 4.44 -7.24
N THR A 73 -6.93 3.88 -6.28
CA THR A 73 -7.36 2.65 -5.59
C THR A 73 -8.18 2.93 -4.33
N TRP A 74 -8.47 4.17 -4.06
CA TRP A 74 -9.34 4.59 -2.97
C TRP A 74 -10.74 4.79 -3.51
N HIS A 75 -11.74 4.19 -2.87
CA HIS A 75 -13.11 4.27 -3.35
C HIS A 75 -13.54 5.73 -3.55
N PRO A 76 -14.16 6.08 -4.69
CA PRO A 76 -14.47 7.47 -5.01
C PRO A 76 -15.29 8.22 -3.96
N ARG A 77 -16.12 7.51 -3.21
CA ARG A 77 -16.95 8.14 -2.17
C ARG A 77 -16.20 8.41 -0.88
N ARG A 78 -14.99 7.86 -0.74
CA ARG A 78 -14.22 7.92 0.49
C ARG A 78 -12.88 8.62 0.32
N ARG A 79 -12.40 8.72 -0.91
CA ARG A 79 -11.07 9.27 -1.14
C ARG A 79 -11.01 10.77 -0.85
N PRO A 80 -9.87 11.25 -0.34
CA PRO A 80 -9.68 12.68 -0.12
C PRO A 80 -9.49 13.40 -1.47
N ASP A 81 -9.52 14.73 -1.42
CA ASP A 81 -9.29 15.54 -2.62
C ASP A 81 -7.88 15.36 -3.16
N ALA A 82 -6.92 15.16 -2.28
CA ALA A 82 -5.53 14.98 -2.65
C ALA A 82 -4.83 14.06 -1.65
N ILE A 83 -3.79 13.37 -2.12
CA ILE A 83 -2.96 12.53 -1.26
C ILE A 83 -1.77 13.38 -0.79
N THR A 84 -1.54 13.36 0.52
CA THR A 84 -0.40 14.04 1.12
C THR A 84 0.48 13.03 1.83
N PHE A 85 1.78 13.31 1.90
CA PHE A 85 2.75 12.45 2.57
C PHE A 85 3.42 13.22 3.70
N GLU A 86 3.58 12.53 4.84
CA GLU A 86 4.34 13.09 5.95
C GLU A 86 5.82 13.03 5.61
N PRO A 87 6.54 14.16 5.58
CA PRO A 87 7.92 14.18 5.08
C PRO A 87 8.91 13.42 5.97
N ASP A 88 8.62 13.29 7.26
CA ASP A 88 9.54 12.70 8.22
C ASP A 88 9.24 11.24 8.53
N VAL A 89 8.33 10.61 7.80
CA VAL A 89 7.95 9.22 8.07
C VAL A 89 8.80 8.26 7.24
N GLU A 90 9.44 7.33 7.94
CA GLU A 90 10.13 6.19 7.33
C GLU A 90 9.30 4.94 7.62
N TRP A 91 8.88 4.25 6.58
CA TRP A 91 8.12 3.02 6.72
C TRP A 91 9.07 1.85 6.93
N LEU A 92 8.86 1.08 8.01
CA LEU A 92 9.79 0.05 8.45
C LEU A 92 9.31 -1.38 8.18
N GLY A 93 8.03 -1.57 7.92
CA GLY A 93 7.52 -2.90 7.63
C GLY A 93 6.02 -3.01 7.74
N LEU A 94 5.49 -4.06 7.15
CA LEU A 94 4.06 -4.36 7.12
C LEU A 94 3.85 -5.76 7.68
N ASP A 95 2.98 -5.87 8.68
CA ASP A 95 2.61 -7.15 9.28
C ASP A 95 1.10 -7.37 9.08
N LEU A 96 0.71 -8.46 8.45
CA LEU A 96 -0.69 -8.84 8.32
C LEU A 96 -1.14 -9.50 9.62
N VAL A 97 -2.28 -9.05 10.16
CA VAL A 97 -2.84 -9.58 11.40
C VAL A 97 -4.00 -10.53 11.11
N ASP A 98 -4.89 -10.14 10.19
CA ASP A 98 -6.07 -10.95 9.87
C ASP A 98 -6.52 -10.65 8.45
N VAL A 99 -7.02 -11.66 7.77
CA VAL A 99 -7.55 -11.55 6.41
C VAL A 99 -8.87 -12.30 6.36
N VAL A 100 -9.94 -11.60 5.97
CA VAL A 100 -11.27 -12.21 5.82
C VAL A 100 -11.72 -11.98 4.39
N ASP A 101 -11.95 -13.06 3.65
CA ASP A 101 -12.36 -13.00 2.25
C ASP A 101 -11.37 -12.19 1.40
N GLY A 102 -11.82 -11.61 0.31
CA GLY A 102 -10.98 -10.80 -0.56
C GLY A 102 -10.07 -11.58 -1.48
N ALA A 103 -10.33 -12.88 -1.63
CA ALA A 103 -9.61 -13.73 -2.56
C ALA A 103 -10.13 -13.51 -3.98
N GLU A 104 -9.42 -14.06 -4.95
CA GLU A 104 -9.87 -14.04 -6.33
C GLU A 104 -11.26 -14.65 -6.42
N GLY A 105 -12.20 -13.94 -7.04
CA GLY A 105 -13.59 -14.36 -7.12
C GLY A 105 -14.50 -13.73 -6.06
N ASP A 106 -13.94 -13.21 -4.99
CA ASP A 106 -14.74 -12.52 -3.97
C ASP A 106 -14.99 -11.06 -4.38
N ARG A 107 -16.00 -10.45 -3.78
CA ARG A 107 -16.38 -9.06 -4.07
C ARG A 107 -16.01 -8.10 -2.97
N ALA A 108 -15.67 -8.59 -1.81
CA ALA A 108 -15.31 -7.78 -0.66
C ALA A 108 -14.32 -8.55 0.20
N GLY A 109 -13.56 -7.84 1.00
CA GLY A 109 -12.62 -8.45 1.91
C GLY A 109 -12.19 -7.48 2.99
N ILE A 110 -11.63 -8.04 4.04
CA ILE A 110 -11.08 -7.28 5.16
C ILE A 110 -9.64 -7.69 5.33
N VAL A 111 -8.77 -6.70 5.52
CA VAL A 111 -7.37 -6.95 5.85
C VAL A 111 -7.03 -6.10 7.07
N GLU A 112 -6.63 -6.76 8.13
CA GLU A 112 -6.12 -6.08 9.32
C GLU A 112 -4.60 -6.17 9.29
N PHE A 113 -3.94 -5.06 9.57
CA PHE A 113 -2.49 -4.97 9.45
C PHE A 113 -1.89 -4.00 10.46
N ARG A 114 -0.60 -4.13 10.67
CA ARG A 114 0.21 -3.15 11.39
C ARG A 114 1.27 -2.65 10.43
N ALA A 115 1.33 -1.34 10.26
CA ALA A 115 2.38 -0.70 9.48
C ALA A 115 3.31 0.01 10.45
N ARG A 116 4.54 -0.47 10.53
CA ARG A 116 5.54 0.08 11.45
C ARG A 116 6.27 1.23 10.77
N TYR A 117 6.50 2.30 11.52
CA TYR A 117 7.16 3.49 10.98
C TYR A 117 8.03 4.14 12.03
N ARG A 118 8.84 5.08 11.58
CA ARG A 118 9.60 5.99 12.45
C ARG A 118 9.39 7.40 11.92
N ASP A 119 9.18 8.32 12.83
CA ASP A 119 9.09 9.74 12.51
C ASP A 119 9.93 10.55 13.50
N ALA A 120 9.75 11.88 13.50
CA ALA A 120 10.51 12.77 14.37
C ALA A 120 10.35 12.45 15.86
N ASP A 121 9.22 11.85 16.25
CA ASP A 121 8.93 11.47 17.63
C ASP A 121 9.41 10.07 17.97
N GLY A 122 10.00 9.34 17.01
CA GLY A 122 10.52 8.00 17.20
C GLY A 122 9.67 6.93 16.50
N PRO A 123 9.85 5.66 16.93
CA PRO A 123 9.13 4.56 16.28
C PRO A 123 7.65 4.55 16.69
N GLY A 124 6.80 4.11 15.75
CA GLY A 124 5.38 3.96 15.99
C GLY A 124 4.79 2.88 15.09
N GLN A 125 3.51 2.65 15.24
CA GLN A 125 2.80 1.75 14.35
C GLN A 125 1.39 2.26 14.08
N LEU A 126 0.95 2.05 12.85
CA LEU A 126 -0.42 2.23 12.43
C LEU A 126 -1.06 0.85 12.44
N TRP A 127 -2.13 0.67 13.19
CA TRP A 127 -2.84 -0.59 13.26
C TRP A 127 -4.27 -0.34 12.79
N GLU A 128 -4.63 -0.94 11.67
CA GLU A 128 -5.91 -0.67 11.03
C GLU A 128 -6.55 -1.97 10.56
N ARG A 129 -7.87 -2.06 10.70
CA ARG A 129 -8.67 -3.11 10.10
C ARG A 129 -9.43 -2.48 8.93
N SER A 130 -9.04 -2.82 7.72
CA SER A 130 -9.48 -2.14 6.50
C SER A 130 -10.46 -2.97 5.71
N THR A 131 -11.44 -2.28 5.11
CA THR A 131 -12.43 -2.90 4.23
C THR A 131 -12.08 -2.58 2.78
N PHE A 132 -12.15 -3.61 1.95
CA PHE A 132 -11.89 -3.52 0.52
C PHE A 132 -13.09 -4.06 -0.23
N MET A 133 -13.34 -3.54 -1.43
CA MET A 133 -14.39 -4.07 -2.30
C MET A 133 -13.95 -4.06 -3.75
N LEU A 134 -14.51 -4.99 -4.50
CA LEU A 134 -14.31 -5.05 -5.94
C LEU A 134 -15.33 -4.13 -6.61
N ARG A 135 -14.86 -3.20 -7.42
CA ARG A 135 -15.69 -2.27 -8.15
C ARG A 135 -15.22 -2.21 -9.60
N SER A 136 -16.08 -2.55 -10.51
CA SER A 136 -15.73 -2.59 -11.93
C SER A 136 -14.47 -3.42 -12.17
N LYS A 137 -14.41 -4.61 -11.55
CA LYS A 137 -13.31 -5.57 -11.66
C LYS A 137 -12.00 -5.10 -11.05
N ARG A 138 -12.04 -4.06 -10.21
CA ARG A 138 -10.84 -3.52 -9.55
C ARG A 138 -11.03 -3.48 -8.04
N TRP A 139 -10.05 -3.97 -7.32
CA TRP A 139 -10.06 -3.85 -5.88
C TRP A 139 -9.85 -2.41 -5.46
N MET A 140 -10.66 -1.95 -4.51
CA MET A 140 -10.63 -0.59 -3.98
C MET A 140 -10.57 -0.62 -2.47
N TYR A 141 -9.76 0.27 -1.89
CA TYR A 141 -9.80 0.52 -0.45
C TYR A 141 -11.03 1.39 -0.15
N VAL A 142 -11.85 0.98 0.81
CA VAL A 142 -13.06 1.70 1.16
C VAL A 142 -12.84 2.57 2.41
N ASP A 143 -12.60 1.93 3.54
CA ASP A 143 -12.32 2.61 4.80
C ASP A 143 -11.67 1.64 5.78
N GLY A 144 -11.37 2.11 6.98
CA GLY A 144 -10.78 1.28 7.99
C GLY A 144 -11.05 1.82 9.38
N GLU A 145 -10.90 0.92 10.36
CA GLU A 145 -10.98 1.24 11.76
C GLU A 145 -9.58 1.15 12.36
N PHE A 146 -9.14 2.21 13.01
CA PHE A 146 -7.87 2.20 13.72
C PHE A 146 -8.05 1.51 15.07
N LYS A 147 -7.02 0.71 15.44
CA LYS A 147 -7.00 -0.02 16.69
C LYS A 147 -6.19 0.72 17.75
#